data_b22caf04d9ea723beb5b3a1e34379b4b
#
_entry.id   b22caf04d9ea723beb5b3a1e34379b4b
#
_cell.length_a   1.000
_cell.length_b   1.000
_cell.length_c   1.000
_cell.angle_alpha   90.00
_cell.angle_beta   90.00
_cell.angle_gamma   90.00
#
_symmetry.space_group_name_H-M   'P 1'
#
loop_
_entity.id
_entity.type
_entity.pdbx_description
1 polymer ?
#
loop_
_entity_poly.entity_id
_entity_poly.type
_entity_poly.pdbx_seq_one_letter_code
_entity_poly.pdbx_strand_id
1 'polypeptide(L)'
;FSAMLDRIGVDQPRWRELTSMDDIQEFVEEVGFPVLVRPSYVLSGAAMNVCSNQEELERFLKLAANVSKKHPVVVSQFIEHAKEVEMDAVAQNGEIVAYAISEHIEFAGVHSGDATIQFPPQKLYVETVRRIKRISREIAKALNISGPFNIQYLAKDNDIKVIECNLRASRSFPFVSKVLKINFIELATKVMLGLPVEKPEKNLFELDYVGIKASQFSFNRLQKADPVLGVDMASTGEVGCIGMDTSCAVLKAMLSVGYRIPKKNILLSTGTMKQKADMMDAARMLVNKGYKLFATGGTHKTLAENGIESTHVYWPSEEGHPQALEMLHRKEIDMVVNIPKNLTAGELSNGYKIRRAAIDLNIPLITNARLASAFINAFCTMSVDDIAIKSWAEYK
;
A
#
# COMPACT_ATOMS: atom_id res chain seq x y z
N PHE A 1 -23.00 5.43 4.36
CA PHE A 1 -22.32 4.14 4.61
C PHE A 1 -21.95 4.01 6.09
N SER A 2 -21.21 4.95 6.68
CA SER A 2 -20.77 4.88 8.09
C SER A 2 -21.91 4.70 9.08
N ALA A 3 -22.99 5.47 8.97
CA ALA A 3 -24.18 5.29 9.81
C ALA A 3 -24.87 3.92 9.64
N MET A 4 -24.70 3.28 8.48
CA MET A 4 -25.19 1.92 8.26
C MET A 4 -24.29 0.92 9.01
N LEU A 5 -22.97 1.08 8.95
CA LEU A 5 -22.02 0.22 9.69
C LEU A 5 -22.28 0.27 11.20
N ASP A 6 -22.48 1.48 11.76
CA ASP A 6 -22.80 1.66 13.18
C ASP A 6 -24.10 0.91 13.54
N ARG A 7 -25.15 1.01 12.70
CA ARG A 7 -26.43 0.34 12.92
C ARG A 7 -26.34 -1.18 12.91
N ILE A 8 -25.48 -1.77 12.09
CA ILE A 8 -25.26 -3.22 12.03
C ILE A 8 -24.16 -3.71 12.96
N GLY A 9 -23.56 -2.82 13.78
CA GLY A 9 -22.51 -3.15 14.74
C GLY A 9 -21.17 -3.55 14.11
N VAL A 10 -20.87 -3.05 12.91
CA VAL A 10 -19.60 -3.25 12.23
C VAL A 10 -18.66 -2.11 12.54
N ASP A 11 -17.47 -2.44 13.05
CA ASP A 11 -16.51 -1.46 13.50
C ASP A 11 -15.81 -0.74 12.33
N GLN A 12 -15.53 0.55 12.51
CA GLN A 12 -14.88 1.45 11.56
C GLN A 12 -14.01 2.45 12.31
N PRO A 13 -13.04 3.15 11.65
CA PRO A 13 -12.36 4.26 12.28
C PRO A 13 -13.35 5.29 12.78
N ARG A 14 -13.12 5.90 13.96
CA ARG A 14 -13.97 7.00 14.44
C ARG A 14 -14.08 8.07 13.37
N TRP A 15 -15.25 8.61 13.18
CA TRP A 15 -15.55 9.56 12.12
C TRP A 15 -16.53 10.63 12.56
N ARG A 16 -16.45 11.78 11.92
CA ARG A 16 -17.44 12.86 12.09
C ARG A 16 -17.66 13.58 10.76
N GLU A 17 -18.90 13.85 10.44
CA GLU A 17 -19.28 14.74 9.35
C GLU A 17 -19.18 16.18 9.82
N LEU A 18 -18.51 17.02 9.03
CA LEU A 18 -18.19 18.38 9.46
C LEU A 18 -19.32 19.32 9.13
N THR A 19 -19.81 20.02 10.15
CA THR A 19 -20.76 21.13 10.05
C THR A 19 -20.16 22.47 10.44
N SER A 20 -19.13 22.48 11.31
CA SER A 20 -18.42 23.67 11.74
C SER A 20 -16.93 23.41 12.05
N MET A 21 -16.13 24.49 12.23
CA MET A 21 -14.74 24.35 12.68
C MET A 21 -14.63 23.91 14.15
N ASP A 22 -15.60 24.26 14.98
CA ASP A 22 -15.64 23.86 16.39
C ASP A 22 -15.85 22.36 16.53
N ASP A 23 -16.72 21.75 15.70
CA ASP A 23 -16.93 20.30 15.65
C ASP A 23 -15.65 19.53 15.29
N ILE A 24 -14.78 20.15 14.46
CA ILE A 24 -13.50 19.57 14.07
C ILE A 24 -12.53 19.54 15.25
N GLN A 25 -12.44 20.66 15.95
CA GLN A 25 -11.57 20.82 17.09
C GLN A 25 -11.92 19.78 18.18
N GLU A 26 -13.20 19.67 18.51
CA GLU A 26 -13.69 18.68 19.47
C GLU A 26 -13.38 17.25 19.03
N PHE A 27 -13.56 16.93 17.75
CA PHE A 27 -13.25 15.60 17.23
C PHE A 27 -11.75 15.28 17.30
N VAL A 28 -10.89 16.25 16.97
CA VAL A 28 -9.42 16.07 17.04
C VAL A 28 -8.97 15.93 18.49
N GLU A 29 -9.56 16.66 19.43
CA GLU A 29 -9.29 16.50 20.86
C GLU A 29 -9.66 15.09 21.37
N GLU A 30 -10.75 14.51 20.82
CA GLU A 30 -11.20 13.16 21.15
C GLU A 30 -10.29 12.06 20.59
N VAL A 31 -9.88 12.16 19.33
CA VAL A 31 -9.19 11.05 18.62
C VAL A 31 -7.68 11.22 18.48
N GLY A 32 -7.17 12.46 18.62
CA GLY A 32 -5.78 12.82 18.37
C GLY A 32 -5.40 12.85 16.88
N PHE A 33 -4.20 13.36 16.60
CA PHE A 33 -3.60 13.23 15.28
C PHE A 33 -2.85 11.89 15.12
N PRO A 34 -2.71 11.36 13.88
CA PRO A 34 -3.19 11.92 12.61
C PRO A 34 -4.67 11.65 12.35
N VAL A 35 -5.28 12.54 11.54
CA VAL A 35 -6.65 12.38 11.03
C VAL A 35 -6.67 12.40 9.50
N LEU A 36 -7.68 11.77 8.91
CA LEU A 36 -7.90 11.71 7.46
C LEU A 36 -9.06 12.62 7.09
N VAL A 37 -8.81 13.61 6.23
CA VAL A 37 -9.85 14.45 5.61
C VAL A 37 -10.35 13.77 4.34
N ARG A 38 -11.66 13.57 4.25
CA ARG A 38 -12.33 12.85 3.15
C ARG A 38 -13.45 13.70 2.55
N PRO A 39 -13.26 14.31 1.38
CA PRO A 39 -14.38 14.90 0.64
C PRO A 39 -15.38 13.81 0.24
N SER A 40 -16.67 14.11 0.32
CA SER A 40 -17.70 13.17 -0.14
C SER A 40 -17.80 13.16 -1.67
N TYR A 41 -18.12 11.98 -2.22
CA TYR A 41 -18.35 11.79 -3.67
C TYR A 41 -17.15 12.11 -4.57
N VAL A 42 -15.93 11.90 -4.09
CA VAL A 42 -14.72 11.94 -4.91
C VAL A 42 -14.30 10.55 -5.35
N LEU A 43 -13.59 10.46 -6.46
CA LEU A 43 -13.06 9.21 -7.01
C LEU A 43 -11.55 9.11 -6.75
N SER A 44 -11.08 7.89 -6.53
CA SER A 44 -9.64 7.55 -6.41
C SER A 44 -8.89 8.34 -5.33
N GLY A 45 -9.57 8.70 -4.24
CA GLY A 45 -8.96 9.44 -3.13
C GLY A 45 -8.69 10.93 -3.42
N ALA A 46 -9.24 11.49 -4.51
CA ALA A 46 -8.98 12.89 -4.89
C ALA A 46 -9.26 13.85 -3.72
N ALA A 47 -8.28 14.71 -3.41
CA ALA A 47 -8.27 15.63 -2.29
C ALA A 47 -8.45 15.00 -0.89
N MET A 48 -8.30 13.67 -0.77
CA MET A 48 -8.10 13.03 0.53
C MET A 48 -6.69 13.31 1.03
N ASN A 49 -6.56 13.64 2.31
CA ASN A 49 -5.25 13.92 2.91
C ASN A 49 -5.19 13.47 4.35
N VAL A 50 -4.05 12.91 4.74
CA VAL A 50 -3.69 12.63 6.12
C VAL A 50 -3.08 13.88 6.73
N CYS A 51 -3.64 14.33 7.84
CA CYS A 51 -3.20 15.53 8.56
C CYS A 51 -2.54 15.11 9.86
N SER A 52 -1.31 15.52 10.07
CA SER A 52 -0.51 15.19 11.26
C SER A 52 -0.56 16.28 12.34
N ASN A 53 -1.12 17.44 12.00
CA ASN A 53 -1.23 18.60 12.89
C ASN A 53 -2.37 19.53 12.44
N GLN A 54 -2.65 20.52 13.30
CA GLN A 54 -3.75 21.47 13.07
C GLN A 54 -3.57 22.32 11.81
N GLU A 55 -2.36 22.76 11.49
CA GLU A 55 -2.08 23.59 10.31
C GLU A 55 -2.37 22.83 9.01
N GLU A 56 -1.95 21.58 8.94
CA GLU A 56 -2.25 20.69 7.81
C GLU A 56 -3.76 20.46 7.67
N LEU A 57 -4.45 20.22 8.79
CA LEU A 57 -5.89 20.00 8.81
C LEU A 57 -6.65 21.20 8.24
N GLU A 58 -6.36 22.42 8.70
CA GLU A 58 -7.01 23.64 8.19
C GLU A 58 -6.75 23.87 6.70
N ARG A 59 -5.52 23.61 6.25
CA ARG A 59 -5.16 23.73 4.84
C ARG A 59 -5.94 22.74 3.97
N PHE A 60 -5.99 21.49 4.36
CA PHE A 60 -6.65 20.43 3.59
C PHE A 60 -8.17 20.50 3.65
N LEU A 61 -8.75 21.00 4.73
CA LEU A 61 -10.18 21.30 4.82
C LEU A 61 -10.61 22.35 3.80
N LYS A 62 -9.83 23.42 3.63
CA LYS A 62 -10.10 24.43 2.59
C LYS A 62 -10.06 23.83 1.18
N LEU A 63 -9.11 22.93 0.91
CA LEU A 63 -9.03 22.23 -0.37
C LEU A 63 -10.23 21.29 -0.58
N ALA A 64 -10.55 20.50 0.42
CA ALA A 64 -11.68 19.55 0.39
C ALA A 64 -13.04 20.26 0.17
N ALA A 65 -13.26 21.38 0.86
CA ALA A 65 -14.47 22.19 0.69
C ALA A 65 -14.60 22.78 -0.73
N ASN A 66 -13.48 23.11 -1.38
CA ASN A 66 -13.50 23.60 -2.77
C ASN A 66 -13.85 22.49 -3.77
N VAL A 67 -13.45 21.25 -3.52
CA VAL A 67 -13.75 20.10 -4.38
C VAL A 67 -15.18 19.60 -4.15
N SER A 68 -15.67 19.63 -2.92
CA SER A 68 -16.98 19.09 -2.52
C SER A 68 -17.95 20.19 -2.06
N LYS A 69 -18.26 21.15 -2.94
CA LYS A 69 -19.10 22.32 -2.61
C LYS A 69 -20.54 22.00 -2.18
N LYS A 70 -21.08 20.85 -2.54
CA LYS A 70 -22.48 20.45 -2.31
C LYS A 70 -22.65 19.34 -1.28
N HIS A 71 -21.55 18.76 -0.83
CA HIS A 71 -21.59 17.59 0.05
C HIS A 71 -20.64 17.80 1.22
N PRO A 72 -20.95 17.20 2.38
CA PRO A 72 -20.12 17.35 3.57
C PRO A 72 -18.73 16.77 3.39
N VAL A 73 -17.78 17.32 4.12
CA VAL A 73 -16.45 16.74 4.30
C VAL A 73 -16.51 15.89 5.57
N VAL A 74 -15.98 14.68 5.48
CA VAL A 74 -15.87 13.76 6.62
C VAL A 74 -14.43 13.77 7.11
N VAL A 75 -14.24 13.86 8.42
CA VAL A 75 -12.94 13.61 9.06
C VAL A 75 -13.02 12.29 9.82
N SER A 76 -11.99 11.49 9.69
CA SER A 76 -11.88 10.22 10.40
C SER A 76 -10.51 10.05 11.05
N GLN A 77 -10.47 9.28 12.13
CA GLN A 77 -9.22 8.86 12.75
C GLN A 77 -8.38 8.09 11.74
N PHE A 78 -7.10 8.44 11.60
CA PHE A 78 -6.15 7.67 10.80
C PHE A 78 -5.40 6.67 11.68
N ILE A 79 -5.53 5.38 11.37
CA ILE A 79 -4.95 4.30 12.17
C ILE A 79 -3.58 3.93 11.58
N GLU A 80 -2.54 4.46 12.20
CA GLU A 80 -1.18 4.21 11.76
C GLU A 80 -0.76 2.74 11.98
N HIS A 81 0.06 2.24 11.06
CA HIS A 81 0.67 0.91 11.14
C HIS A 81 -0.32 -0.25 11.18
N ALA A 82 -1.55 -0.03 10.77
CA ALA A 82 -2.48 -1.11 10.50
C ALA A 82 -2.12 -1.79 9.17
N LYS A 83 -2.38 -3.08 9.06
CA LYS A 83 -2.39 -3.77 7.77
C LYS A 83 -3.63 -3.36 7.01
N GLU A 84 -3.50 -3.17 5.71
CA GLU A 84 -4.64 -3.04 4.84
C GLU A 84 -4.94 -4.37 4.16
N VAL A 85 -6.21 -4.72 4.15
CA VAL A 85 -6.72 -6.00 3.64
C VAL A 85 -7.92 -5.72 2.77
N GLU A 86 -8.01 -6.40 1.64
CA GLU A 86 -9.13 -6.29 0.74
C GLU A 86 -9.90 -7.60 0.63
N MET A 87 -11.21 -7.50 0.44
CA MET A 87 -12.01 -8.60 -0.06
C MET A 87 -12.64 -8.21 -1.39
N ASP A 88 -12.27 -8.89 -2.44
CA ASP A 88 -12.97 -8.88 -3.72
C ASP A 88 -13.99 -10.02 -3.72
N ALA A 89 -15.23 -9.74 -4.05
CA ALA A 89 -16.29 -10.74 -3.97
C ALA A 89 -17.40 -10.54 -5.00
N VAL A 90 -18.15 -11.61 -5.22
CA VAL A 90 -19.41 -11.61 -5.96
C VAL A 90 -20.50 -12.06 -5.00
N ALA A 91 -21.60 -11.31 -4.94
CA ALA A 91 -22.77 -11.68 -4.15
C ALA A 91 -24.04 -11.72 -5.03
N GLN A 92 -25.03 -12.50 -4.61
CA GLN A 92 -26.35 -12.58 -5.18
C GLN A 92 -27.38 -12.43 -4.07
N ASN A 93 -28.25 -11.42 -4.16
CA ASN A 93 -29.29 -11.12 -3.15
C ASN A 93 -28.72 -11.05 -1.72
N GLY A 94 -27.57 -10.42 -1.55
CA GLY A 94 -26.89 -10.30 -0.26
C GLY A 94 -26.09 -11.51 0.20
N GLU A 95 -26.13 -12.64 -0.52
CA GLU A 95 -25.36 -13.84 -0.20
C GLU A 95 -24.06 -13.90 -1.04
N ILE A 96 -22.91 -14.06 -0.36
CA ILE A 96 -21.61 -14.14 -1.04
C ILE A 96 -21.51 -15.48 -1.79
N VAL A 97 -21.32 -15.41 -3.09
CA VAL A 97 -21.13 -16.55 -4.00
C VAL A 97 -19.66 -16.94 -4.08
N ALA A 98 -18.78 -15.97 -4.32
CA ALA A 98 -17.34 -16.17 -4.37
C ALA A 98 -16.61 -14.98 -3.75
N TYR A 99 -15.43 -15.22 -3.17
CA TYR A 99 -14.59 -14.16 -2.58
C TYR A 99 -13.12 -14.50 -2.65
N ALA A 100 -12.29 -13.45 -2.62
CA ALA A 100 -10.85 -13.51 -2.44
C ALA A 100 -10.44 -12.46 -1.41
N ILE A 101 -9.65 -12.87 -0.40
CA ILE A 101 -9.08 -11.95 0.59
C ILE A 101 -7.60 -11.81 0.27
N SER A 102 -7.15 -10.58 0.07
CA SER A 102 -5.75 -10.22 -0.20
C SER A 102 -5.24 -9.22 0.84
N GLU A 103 -3.94 -9.17 1.05
CA GLU A 103 -3.29 -8.21 1.94
C GLU A 103 -2.34 -7.31 1.18
N HIS A 104 -2.18 -6.06 1.63
CA HIS A 104 -1.14 -5.16 1.15
C HIS A 104 0.20 -5.51 1.80
N ILE A 105 1.29 -5.42 1.03
CA ILE A 105 2.65 -5.53 1.59
C ILE A 105 2.95 -4.30 2.43
N GLU A 106 2.53 -3.12 1.97
CA GLU A 106 2.60 -1.85 2.68
C GLU A 106 1.64 -1.80 3.87
N PHE A 107 1.91 -0.92 4.82
CA PHE A 107 0.88 -0.55 5.80
C PHE A 107 -0.15 0.40 5.17
N ALA A 108 -1.30 0.51 5.83
CA ALA A 108 -2.37 1.43 5.46
C ALA A 108 -1.86 2.87 5.27
N GLY A 109 -2.45 3.56 4.31
CA GLY A 109 -2.06 4.91 3.89
C GLY A 109 -1.49 5.00 2.48
N VAL A 110 -1.38 3.87 1.77
CA VAL A 110 -1.11 3.79 0.33
C VAL A 110 -2.41 3.37 -0.35
N HIS A 111 -2.86 4.12 -1.36
CA HIS A 111 -4.08 3.80 -2.10
C HIS A 111 -4.03 2.36 -2.65
N SER A 112 -5.11 1.61 -2.56
CA SER A 112 -5.16 0.19 -2.97
C SER A 112 -4.77 -0.05 -4.43
N GLY A 113 -5.05 0.92 -5.33
CA GLY A 113 -4.57 0.91 -6.71
C GLY A 113 -3.05 0.94 -6.83
N ASP A 114 -2.35 1.55 -5.88
CA ASP A 114 -0.90 1.76 -5.86
C ASP A 114 -0.16 0.70 -5.06
N ALA A 115 -0.82 0.12 -4.07
CA ALA A 115 -0.24 -0.87 -3.18
C ALA A 115 0.16 -2.16 -3.89
N THR A 116 1.19 -2.80 -3.35
CA THR A 116 1.60 -4.14 -3.74
C THR A 116 0.73 -5.15 -3.00
N ILE A 117 -0.12 -5.86 -3.74
CA ILE A 117 -1.11 -6.78 -3.18
C ILE A 117 -0.61 -8.21 -3.27
N GLN A 118 -0.73 -8.94 -2.16
CA GLN A 118 -0.40 -10.35 -2.04
C GLN A 118 -1.66 -11.19 -1.87
N PHE A 119 -1.79 -12.26 -2.68
CA PHE A 119 -2.88 -13.20 -2.63
C PHE A 119 -2.39 -14.65 -2.79
N PRO A 120 -2.81 -15.63 -1.95
CA PRO A 120 -3.57 -15.43 -0.71
C PRO A 120 -2.75 -14.68 0.35
N PRO A 121 -3.39 -14.13 1.40
CA PRO A 121 -2.67 -13.42 2.46
C PRO A 121 -1.73 -14.37 3.21
N GLN A 122 -0.51 -13.92 3.47
CA GLN A 122 0.55 -14.74 4.08
C GLN A 122 0.85 -14.33 5.53
N LYS A 123 0.45 -13.12 5.93
CA LYS A 123 0.76 -12.55 7.25
C LYS A 123 -0.48 -12.15 8.04
N LEU A 124 -1.65 -12.68 7.67
CA LEU A 124 -2.88 -12.51 8.44
C LEU A 124 -3.11 -13.71 9.36
N TYR A 125 -3.59 -13.45 10.56
CA TYR A 125 -4.08 -14.52 11.43
C TYR A 125 -5.36 -15.15 10.84
N VAL A 126 -5.55 -16.44 11.07
CA VAL A 126 -6.77 -17.15 10.65
C VAL A 126 -8.02 -16.48 11.24
N GLU A 127 -7.94 -16.00 12.47
CA GLU A 127 -9.06 -15.28 13.11
C GLU A 127 -9.38 -13.96 12.40
N THR A 128 -8.37 -13.20 11.93
CA THR A 128 -8.57 -12.01 11.11
C THR A 128 -9.37 -12.34 9.85
N VAL A 129 -8.99 -13.39 9.13
CA VAL A 129 -9.68 -13.86 7.92
C VAL A 129 -11.13 -14.26 8.23
N ARG A 130 -11.38 -14.97 9.34
CA ARG A 130 -12.74 -15.36 9.77
C ARG A 130 -13.61 -14.15 10.08
N ARG A 131 -13.07 -13.14 10.78
CA ARG A 131 -13.78 -11.90 11.10
C ARG A 131 -14.12 -11.10 9.84
N ILE A 132 -13.16 -10.93 8.94
CA ILE A 132 -13.40 -10.27 7.64
C ILE A 132 -14.54 -10.96 6.90
N LYS A 133 -14.54 -12.29 6.79
CA LYS A 133 -15.64 -13.04 6.16
C LYS A 133 -17.00 -12.79 6.81
N ARG A 134 -17.05 -12.73 8.13
CA ARG A 134 -18.30 -12.45 8.87
C ARG A 134 -18.79 -11.04 8.59
N ILE A 135 -17.94 -10.04 8.74
CA ILE A 135 -18.25 -8.64 8.50
C ILE A 135 -18.73 -8.43 7.05
N SER A 136 -18.03 -9.04 6.08
CA SER A 136 -18.42 -8.94 4.66
C SER A 136 -19.82 -9.48 4.40
N ARG A 137 -20.21 -10.58 5.06
CA ARG A 137 -21.57 -11.13 4.92
C ARG A 137 -22.62 -10.19 5.47
N GLU A 138 -22.37 -9.57 6.63
CA GLU A 138 -23.31 -8.61 7.22
C GLU A 138 -23.48 -7.37 6.32
N ILE A 139 -22.39 -6.86 5.74
CA ILE A 139 -22.44 -5.74 4.81
C ILE A 139 -23.17 -6.14 3.51
N ALA A 140 -22.85 -7.30 2.93
CA ALA A 140 -23.50 -7.77 1.71
C ALA A 140 -25.01 -7.91 1.89
N LYS A 141 -25.46 -8.43 3.03
CA LYS A 141 -26.88 -8.53 3.39
C LYS A 141 -27.51 -7.14 3.58
N ALA A 142 -26.88 -6.28 4.37
CA ALA A 142 -27.40 -4.94 4.68
C ALA A 142 -27.62 -4.09 3.43
N LEU A 143 -26.74 -4.24 2.43
CA LEU A 143 -26.81 -3.55 1.14
C LEU A 143 -27.55 -4.35 0.06
N ASN A 144 -27.99 -5.58 0.35
CA ASN A 144 -28.63 -6.50 -0.60
C ASN A 144 -27.85 -6.61 -1.93
N ILE A 145 -26.54 -6.85 -1.84
CA ILE A 145 -25.65 -6.79 -3.00
C ILE A 145 -25.96 -7.91 -3.98
N SER A 146 -26.10 -7.56 -5.27
CA SER A 146 -26.15 -8.51 -6.40
C SER A 146 -25.17 -8.05 -7.49
N GLY A 147 -24.02 -8.70 -7.56
CA GLY A 147 -22.93 -8.35 -8.47
C GLY A 147 -21.56 -8.32 -7.80
N PRO A 148 -20.55 -7.72 -8.45
CA PRO A 148 -19.21 -7.59 -7.91
C PRO A 148 -19.14 -6.49 -6.86
N PHE A 149 -18.36 -6.69 -5.82
CA PHE A 149 -18.04 -5.66 -4.83
C PHE A 149 -16.66 -5.87 -4.21
N ASN A 150 -16.14 -4.81 -3.63
CA ASN A 150 -14.87 -4.82 -2.91
C ASN A 150 -15.06 -4.13 -1.57
N ILE A 151 -14.50 -4.69 -0.51
CA ILE A 151 -14.46 -4.07 0.81
C ILE A 151 -13.00 -3.95 1.24
N GLN A 152 -12.63 -2.79 1.77
CA GLN A 152 -11.31 -2.53 2.34
C GLN A 152 -11.37 -2.45 3.86
N TYR A 153 -10.38 -3.05 4.50
CA TYR A 153 -10.28 -3.20 5.94
C TYR A 153 -8.93 -2.73 6.45
N LEU A 154 -8.91 -2.20 7.66
CA LEU A 154 -7.73 -2.09 8.50
C LEU A 154 -7.71 -3.25 9.49
N ALA A 155 -6.57 -3.90 9.64
CA ALA A 155 -6.37 -4.95 10.63
C ALA A 155 -5.14 -4.63 11.49
N LYS A 156 -5.35 -4.49 12.82
CA LYS A 156 -4.30 -4.26 13.79
C LYS A 156 -4.59 -5.11 15.03
N ASP A 157 -3.68 -6.04 15.35
CA ASP A 157 -3.81 -6.94 16.51
C ASP A 157 -5.16 -7.68 16.58
N ASN A 158 -5.66 -8.18 15.45
CA ASN A 158 -6.99 -8.76 15.26
C ASN A 158 -8.19 -7.80 15.46
N ASP A 159 -7.93 -6.52 15.72
CA ASP A 159 -8.96 -5.49 15.60
C ASP A 159 -9.14 -5.15 14.12
N ILE A 160 -10.41 -5.22 13.64
CA ILE A 160 -10.73 -5.06 12.22
C ILE A 160 -11.72 -3.92 12.07
N LYS A 161 -11.34 -2.95 11.23
CA LYS A 161 -12.19 -1.80 10.92
C LYS A 161 -12.43 -1.71 9.43
N VAL A 162 -13.67 -1.44 9.05
CA VAL A 162 -14.05 -1.21 7.65
C VAL A 162 -13.68 0.22 7.25
N ILE A 163 -13.00 0.37 6.11
CA ILE A 163 -12.70 1.69 5.53
C ILE A 163 -13.77 2.08 4.52
N GLU A 164 -14.04 1.19 3.56
CA GLU A 164 -14.99 1.46 2.48
C GLU A 164 -15.55 0.18 1.87
N CYS A 165 -16.70 0.31 1.18
CA CYS A 165 -17.28 -0.73 0.35
C CYS A 165 -17.59 -0.14 -1.03
N ASN A 166 -17.01 -0.73 -2.06
CA ASN A 166 -17.19 -0.34 -3.45
C ASN A 166 -18.12 -1.34 -4.14
N LEU A 167 -19.30 -0.88 -4.59
CA LEU A 167 -20.31 -1.71 -5.29
C LEU A 167 -19.96 -1.86 -6.78
N ARG A 168 -18.75 -2.28 -7.06
CA ARG A 168 -18.18 -2.51 -8.38
C ARG A 168 -16.97 -3.44 -8.30
N ALA A 169 -16.52 -3.96 -9.43
CA ALA A 169 -15.23 -4.64 -9.51
C ALA A 169 -14.08 -3.66 -9.20
N SER A 170 -13.13 -4.09 -8.38
CA SER A 170 -11.90 -3.37 -8.08
C SER A 170 -10.86 -3.58 -9.20
N ARG A 171 -9.74 -2.87 -9.14
CA ARG A 171 -8.60 -3.14 -10.04
C ARG A 171 -7.92 -4.48 -9.74
N SER A 172 -7.96 -4.95 -8.50
CA SER A 172 -7.43 -6.27 -8.11
C SER A 172 -8.34 -7.43 -8.52
N PHE A 173 -9.61 -7.17 -8.88
CA PHE A 173 -10.59 -8.19 -9.23
C PHE A 173 -10.13 -9.18 -10.34
N PRO A 174 -9.56 -8.71 -11.48
CA PRO A 174 -9.01 -9.62 -12.49
C PRO A 174 -7.79 -10.40 -12.00
N PHE A 175 -6.95 -9.79 -11.17
CA PHE A 175 -5.76 -10.41 -10.59
C PHE A 175 -6.15 -11.58 -9.68
N VAL A 176 -6.99 -11.35 -8.68
CA VAL A 176 -7.41 -12.41 -7.75
C VAL A 176 -8.20 -13.51 -8.47
N SER A 177 -9.02 -13.14 -9.47
CA SER A 177 -9.74 -14.08 -10.32
C SER A 177 -8.80 -15.05 -11.03
N LYS A 178 -7.70 -14.54 -11.61
CA LYS A 178 -6.70 -15.36 -12.27
C LYS A 178 -5.89 -16.23 -11.31
N VAL A 179 -5.46 -15.66 -10.18
CA VAL A 179 -4.68 -16.40 -9.19
C VAL A 179 -5.51 -17.52 -8.56
N LEU A 180 -6.76 -17.26 -8.20
CA LEU A 180 -7.66 -18.26 -7.64
C LEU A 180 -8.19 -19.26 -8.70
N LYS A 181 -8.03 -18.95 -10.00
CA LYS A 181 -8.55 -19.73 -11.13
C LYS A 181 -10.07 -19.90 -11.11
N ILE A 182 -10.76 -18.88 -10.64
CA ILE A 182 -12.22 -18.75 -10.68
C ILE A 182 -12.53 -17.49 -11.47
N ASN A 183 -13.35 -17.59 -12.50
CA ASN A 183 -13.71 -16.43 -13.31
C ASN A 183 -14.77 -15.56 -12.61
N PHE A 184 -14.30 -14.65 -11.73
CA PHE A 184 -15.16 -13.73 -10.97
C PHE A 184 -15.97 -12.80 -11.90
N ILE A 185 -15.41 -12.43 -13.05
CA ILE A 185 -16.10 -11.57 -14.02
C ILE A 185 -17.32 -12.32 -14.61
N GLU A 186 -17.15 -13.58 -14.98
CA GLU A 186 -18.25 -14.42 -15.47
C GLU A 186 -19.31 -14.62 -14.40
N LEU A 187 -18.92 -14.95 -13.17
CA LEU A 187 -19.84 -15.09 -12.05
C LEU A 187 -20.64 -13.81 -11.79
N ALA A 188 -19.95 -12.68 -11.74
CA ALA A 188 -20.58 -11.37 -11.54
C ALA A 188 -21.56 -11.04 -12.66
N THR A 189 -21.21 -11.32 -13.93
CA THR A 189 -22.05 -11.10 -15.09
C THR A 189 -23.32 -11.98 -15.02
N LYS A 190 -23.17 -13.27 -14.71
CA LYS A 190 -24.30 -14.19 -14.55
C LYS A 190 -25.25 -13.72 -13.46
N VAL A 191 -24.71 -13.32 -12.29
CA VAL A 191 -25.51 -12.79 -11.17
C VAL A 191 -26.29 -11.55 -11.58
N MET A 192 -25.66 -10.57 -12.24
CA MET A 192 -26.32 -9.34 -12.68
C MET A 192 -27.39 -9.58 -13.74
N LEU A 193 -27.27 -10.65 -14.53
CA LEU A 193 -28.27 -11.07 -15.51
C LEU A 193 -29.38 -11.97 -14.90
N GLY A 194 -29.31 -12.26 -13.59
CA GLY A 194 -30.27 -13.15 -12.94
C GLY A 194 -30.14 -14.64 -13.35
N LEU A 195 -29.00 -15.03 -13.91
CA LEU A 195 -28.71 -16.41 -14.30
C LEU A 195 -28.32 -17.24 -13.06
N PRO A 196 -28.56 -18.55 -13.07
CA PRO A 196 -28.13 -19.43 -11.99
C PRO A 196 -26.60 -19.48 -11.93
N VAL A 197 -26.06 -19.45 -10.71
CA VAL A 197 -24.63 -19.56 -10.42
C VAL A 197 -24.38 -20.64 -9.37
N GLU A 198 -23.32 -21.40 -9.56
CA GLU A 198 -22.81 -22.36 -8.56
C GLU A 198 -21.73 -21.70 -7.73
N LYS A 199 -21.70 -21.99 -6.42
CA LYS A 199 -20.62 -21.53 -5.55
C LYS A 199 -19.36 -22.34 -5.84
N PRO A 200 -18.24 -21.70 -6.17
CA PRO A 200 -16.98 -22.41 -6.34
C PRO A 200 -16.56 -23.10 -5.02
N GLU A 201 -16.14 -24.36 -5.10
CA GLU A 201 -15.69 -25.10 -3.92
C GLU A 201 -14.26 -24.76 -3.49
N LYS A 202 -13.49 -24.09 -4.35
CA LYS A 202 -12.06 -23.82 -4.15
C LYS A 202 -11.81 -22.88 -2.97
N ASN A 203 -10.91 -23.30 -2.08
CA ASN A 203 -10.52 -22.55 -0.89
C ASN A 203 -9.16 -21.87 -1.13
N LEU A 204 -9.02 -20.62 -0.70
CA LEU A 204 -7.77 -19.86 -0.82
C LEU A 204 -6.58 -20.48 -0.05
N PHE A 205 -6.84 -21.31 0.96
CA PHE A 205 -5.81 -22.05 1.70
C PHE A 205 -5.29 -23.30 0.99
N GLU A 206 -5.90 -23.69 -0.14
CA GLU A 206 -5.51 -24.84 -0.96
C GLU A 206 -4.55 -24.45 -2.10
N LEU A 207 -4.15 -23.19 -2.19
CA LEU A 207 -3.21 -22.73 -3.20
C LEU A 207 -1.77 -22.99 -2.77
N ASP A 208 -1.03 -23.77 -3.60
CA ASP A 208 0.40 -24.07 -3.41
C ASP A 208 1.31 -22.98 -4.00
N TYR A 209 0.77 -21.80 -4.26
CA TYR A 209 1.49 -20.68 -4.87
C TYR A 209 0.94 -19.34 -4.38
N VAL A 210 1.71 -18.29 -4.63
CA VAL A 210 1.39 -16.92 -4.23
C VAL A 210 1.33 -16.03 -5.46
N GLY A 211 0.32 -15.17 -5.53
CA GLY A 211 0.24 -14.09 -6.50
C GLY A 211 0.66 -12.76 -5.88
N ILE A 212 1.36 -11.94 -6.65
CA ILE A 212 1.68 -10.55 -6.31
C ILE A 212 1.19 -9.65 -7.44
N LYS A 213 0.41 -8.63 -7.08
CA LYS A 213 0.10 -7.49 -7.96
C LYS A 213 1.06 -6.36 -7.62
N ALA A 214 1.86 -5.90 -8.57
CA ALA A 214 2.69 -4.71 -8.44
C ALA A 214 2.17 -3.60 -9.36
N SER A 215 2.21 -2.36 -8.89
CA SER A 215 1.70 -1.21 -9.63
C SER A 215 2.80 -0.56 -10.46
N GLN A 216 2.41 -0.08 -11.66
CA GLN A 216 3.27 0.68 -12.55
C GLN A 216 3.01 2.17 -12.37
N PHE A 217 4.07 2.96 -12.32
CA PHE A 217 4.03 4.41 -12.19
C PHE A 217 4.71 5.09 -13.37
N SER A 218 4.20 6.26 -13.76
CA SER A 218 4.75 7.07 -14.87
C SER A 218 5.41 8.37 -14.36
N PHE A 219 6.02 8.35 -13.17
CA PHE A 219 6.67 9.54 -12.59
C PHE A 219 7.81 10.11 -13.45
N ASN A 220 8.44 9.29 -14.29
CA ASN A 220 9.43 9.74 -15.28
C ASN A 220 8.84 10.66 -16.36
N ARG A 221 7.53 10.60 -16.61
CA ARG A 221 6.80 11.47 -17.53
C ARG A 221 6.17 12.67 -16.84
N LEU A 222 5.99 12.62 -15.54
CA LEU A 222 5.40 13.67 -14.72
C LEU A 222 6.52 14.51 -14.08
N GLN A 223 6.96 15.54 -14.82
CA GLN A 223 8.00 16.45 -14.32
C GLN A 223 7.57 17.06 -12.99
N LYS A 224 8.50 17.17 -12.04
CA LYS A 224 8.31 17.74 -10.70
C LYS A 224 7.32 17.03 -9.79
N ALA A 225 6.65 15.94 -10.21
CA ALA A 225 5.83 15.14 -9.30
C ALA A 225 6.72 14.42 -8.26
N ASP A 226 6.32 14.47 -7.00
CA ASP A 226 6.98 13.70 -5.95
C ASP A 226 6.47 12.24 -6.00
N PRO A 227 7.36 11.24 -6.12
CA PRO A 227 6.96 9.84 -6.21
C PRO A 227 6.62 9.20 -4.86
N VAL A 228 6.34 9.97 -3.83
CA VAL A 228 5.81 9.45 -2.57
C VAL A 228 4.36 9.03 -2.77
N LEU A 229 4.05 7.79 -2.38
CA LEU A 229 2.70 7.26 -2.45
C LEU A 229 1.90 7.64 -1.21
N GLY A 230 0.63 7.87 -1.38
CA GLY A 230 -0.31 8.25 -0.34
C GLY A 230 -1.72 7.68 -0.59
N VAL A 231 -2.71 8.30 0.01
CA VAL A 231 -4.12 7.86 -0.09
C VAL A 231 -4.77 8.24 -1.43
N ASP A 232 -4.11 9.06 -2.24
CA ASP A 232 -4.53 9.42 -3.60
C ASP A 232 -3.82 8.52 -4.62
N MET A 233 -4.53 8.06 -5.65
CA MET A 233 -4.02 7.09 -6.61
C MET A 233 -3.11 7.74 -7.66
N ALA A 234 -1.89 7.23 -7.81
CA ALA A 234 -0.89 7.70 -8.77
C ALA A 234 -0.52 6.67 -9.84
N SER A 235 -0.88 5.40 -9.68
CA SER A 235 -0.52 4.32 -10.60
C SER A 235 -1.21 4.44 -11.97
N THR A 236 -0.49 4.05 -13.02
CA THR A 236 -0.94 4.11 -14.42
C THR A 236 -1.16 2.73 -15.04
N GLY A 237 -0.85 1.68 -14.33
CA GLY A 237 -1.01 0.28 -14.73
C GLY A 237 -0.62 -0.67 -13.62
N GLU A 238 -0.66 -1.96 -13.91
CA GLU A 238 -0.35 -3.02 -12.94
C GLU A 238 0.07 -4.31 -13.61
N VAL A 239 0.81 -5.13 -12.89
CA VAL A 239 1.24 -6.48 -13.30
C VAL A 239 0.85 -7.47 -12.22
N GLY A 240 0.32 -8.62 -12.59
CA GLY A 240 0.12 -9.77 -11.71
C GLY A 240 1.13 -10.87 -12.02
N CYS A 241 1.86 -11.33 -11.02
CA CYS A 241 2.81 -12.42 -11.13
C CYS A 241 2.48 -13.54 -10.14
N ILE A 242 2.78 -14.78 -10.50
CA ILE A 242 2.64 -15.96 -9.63
C ILE A 242 4.02 -16.55 -9.38
N GLY A 243 4.30 -16.90 -8.12
CA GLY A 243 5.50 -17.60 -7.68
C GLY A 243 5.15 -18.74 -6.75
N MET A 244 6.07 -19.67 -6.54
CA MET A 244 5.88 -20.80 -5.59
C MET A 244 5.86 -20.32 -4.14
N ASP A 245 6.45 -19.16 -3.87
CA ASP A 245 6.45 -18.48 -2.58
C ASP A 245 6.41 -16.95 -2.76
N THR A 246 6.33 -16.23 -1.64
CA THR A 246 6.29 -14.76 -1.63
C THR A 246 7.51 -14.13 -2.27
N SER A 247 8.72 -14.64 -1.99
CA SER A 247 9.97 -14.06 -2.52
C SER A 247 10.03 -14.18 -4.03
N CYS A 248 9.69 -15.34 -4.58
CA CYS A 248 9.62 -15.57 -6.02
C CYS A 248 8.57 -14.67 -6.68
N ALA A 249 7.37 -14.57 -6.11
CA ALA A 249 6.30 -13.76 -6.67
C ALA A 249 6.62 -12.25 -6.62
N VAL A 250 7.19 -11.75 -5.51
CA VAL A 250 7.64 -10.36 -5.35
C VAL A 250 8.75 -10.03 -6.35
N LEU A 251 9.76 -10.90 -6.46
CA LEU A 251 10.87 -10.66 -7.39
C LEU A 251 10.37 -10.55 -8.84
N LYS A 252 9.53 -11.51 -9.28
CA LYS A 252 8.91 -11.48 -10.61
C LYS A 252 8.11 -10.19 -10.84
N ALA A 253 7.26 -9.82 -9.88
CA ALA A 253 6.40 -8.66 -10.00
C ALA A 253 7.19 -7.35 -10.06
N MET A 254 8.17 -7.17 -9.19
CA MET A 254 9.00 -5.96 -9.15
C MET A 254 9.86 -5.82 -10.42
N LEU A 255 10.46 -6.91 -10.90
CA LEU A 255 11.22 -6.90 -12.16
C LEU A 255 10.29 -6.57 -13.35
N SER A 256 9.06 -7.07 -13.35
CA SER A 256 8.07 -6.84 -14.42
C SER A 256 7.60 -5.39 -14.51
N VAL A 257 7.60 -4.64 -13.42
CA VAL A 257 7.29 -3.20 -13.41
C VAL A 257 8.54 -2.31 -13.50
N GLY A 258 9.69 -2.90 -13.90
CA GLY A 258 10.91 -2.17 -14.27
C GLY A 258 11.91 -1.93 -13.15
N TYR A 259 11.70 -2.49 -11.95
CA TYR A 259 12.76 -2.51 -10.94
C TYR A 259 13.92 -3.40 -11.39
N ARG A 260 15.09 -3.09 -10.90
CA ARG A 260 16.32 -3.86 -11.19
C ARG A 260 16.97 -4.24 -9.87
N ILE A 261 17.56 -5.43 -9.82
CA ILE A 261 18.40 -5.83 -8.70
C ILE A 261 19.64 -4.94 -8.71
N PRO A 262 20.00 -4.28 -7.59
CA PRO A 262 21.18 -3.43 -7.50
C PRO A 262 22.45 -4.26 -7.70
N LYS A 263 23.48 -3.65 -8.27
CA LYS A 263 24.76 -4.32 -8.49
C LYS A 263 25.63 -4.33 -7.23
N LYS A 264 25.72 -3.19 -6.53
CA LYS A 264 26.64 -3.04 -5.41
C LYS A 264 26.20 -2.00 -4.37
N ASN A 265 25.77 -0.82 -4.78
CA ASN A 265 25.62 0.36 -3.94
C ASN A 265 24.15 0.74 -3.72
N ILE A 266 23.73 0.85 -2.48
CA ILE A 266 22.35 1.16 -2.12
C ILE A 266 22.32 2.36 -1.19
N LEU A 267 21.52 3.37 -1.53
CA LEU A 267 21.29 4.54 -0.68
C LEU A 267 20.03 4.34 0.17
N LEU A 268 20.21 4.43 1.49
CA LEU A 268 19.13 4.34 2.48
C LEU A 268 18.91 5.69 3.15
N SER A 269 17.70 6.18 3.09
CA SER A 269 17.23 7.37 3.79
C SER A 269 15.86 7.09 4.36
N THR A 270 15.82 6.48 5.56
CA THR A 270 14.60 5.98 6.17
C THR A 270 14.08 6.94 7.23
N GLY A 271 12.76 7.16 7.24
CA GLY A 271 12.07 8.17 8.02
C GLY A 271 12.05 7.95 9.54
N THR A 272 10.90 7.56 10.09
CA THR A 272 10.69 7.40 11.54
C THR A 272 11.49 6.23 12.12
N MET A 273 11.65 6.19 13.46
CA MET A 273 12.32 5.07 14.14
C MET A 273 11.66 3.72 13.86
N LYS A 274 10.34 3.68 13.73
CA LYS A 274 9.61 2.47 13.40
C LYS A 274 9.91 1.99 11.98
N GLN A 275 9.92 2.90 11.00
CA GLN A 275 10.29 2.57 9.63
C GLN A 275 11.76 2.13 9.52
N LYS A 276 12.64 2.69 10.34
CA LYS A 276 14.03 2.21 10.47
C LYS A 276 14.07 0.80 11.03
N ALA A 277 13.30 0.50 12.07
CA ALA A 277 13.20 -0.84 12.63
C ALA A 277 12.69 -1.86 11.61
N ASP A 278 11.68 -1.51 10.79
CA ASP A 278 11.17 -2.35 9.70
C ASP A 278 12.23 -2.67 8.63
N MET A 279 13.30 -1.86 8.53
CA MET A 279 14.38 -2.03 7.56
C MET A 279 15.63 -2.76 8.11
N MET A 280 15.73 -2.99 9.43
CA MET A 280 16.98 -3.51 10.03
C MET A 280 17.39 -4.87 9.50
N ASP A 281 16.46 -5.82 9.41
CA ASP A 281 16.77 -7.15 8.89
C ASP A 281 17.14 -7.11 7.41
N ALA A 282 16.45 -6.30 6.62
CA ALA A 282 16.80 -6.09 5.22
C ALA A 282 18.20 -5.47 5.06
N ALA A 283 18.56 -4.48 5.88
CA ALA A 283 19.87 -3.87 5.86
C ALA A 283 20.99 -4.87 6.23
N ARG A 284 20.76 -5.74 7.23
CA ARG A 284 21.70 -6.84 7.57
C ARG A 284 21.85 -7.82 6.41
N MET A 285 20.76 -8.20 5.76
CA MET A 285 20.80 -9.10 4.60
C MET A 285 21.63 -8.50 3.46
N LEU A 286 21.49 -7.20 3.19
CA LEU A 286 22.25 -6.50 2.17
C LEU A 286 23.76 -6.57 2.46
N VAL A 287 24.19 -6.21 3.67
CA VAL A 287 25.60 -6.26 4.07
C VAL A 287 26.14 -7.70 3.98
N ASN A 288 25.40 -8.68 4.46
CA ASN A 288 25.79 -10.10 4.40
C ASN A 288 25.93 -10.61 2.95
N LYS A 289 25.22 -10.01 1.99
CA LYS A 289 25.31 -10.32 0.56
C LYS A 289 26.42 -9.50 -0.15
N GLY A 290 27.15 -8.65 0.59
CA GLY A 290 28.26 -7.86 0.05
C GLY A 290 27.87 -6.53 -0.59
N TYR A 291 26.61 -6.09 -0.42
CA TYR A 291 26.21 -4.74 -0.84
C TYR A 291 26.84 -3.67 0.06
N LYS A 292 27.17 -2.53 -0.52
CA LYS A 292 27.62 -1.35 0.20
C LYS A 292 26.44 -0.43 0.48
N LEU A 293 26.26 -0.08 1.75
CA LEU A 293 25.21 0.83 2.18
C LEU A 293 25.77 2.24 2.33
N PHE A 294 25.04 3.17 1.74
CA PHE A 294 25.19 4.61 1.92
C PHE A 294 23.96 5.11 2.64
N ALA A 295 24.10 5.92 3.68
CA ALA A 295 22.96 6.31 4.48
C ALA A 295 23.02 7.76 4.94
N THR A 296 21.88 8.46 4.89
CA THR A 296 21.76 9.82 5.43
C THR A 296 21.85 9.81 6.96
N GLY A 297 22.28 10.92 7.58
CA GLY A 297 22.75 11.02 8.96
C GLY A 297 21.95 10.23 10.00
N GLY A 298 20.62 10.46 10.09
CA GLY A 298 19.78 9.74 11.05
C GLY A 298 19.65 8.24 10.78
N THR A 299 19.68 7.81 9.52
CA THR A 299 19.67 6.40 9.13
C THR A 299 21.04 5.77 9.40
N HIS A 300 22.13 6.43 9.03
CA HIS A 300 23.49 5.98 9.31
C HIS A 300 23.71 5.73 10.80
N LYS A 301 23.32 6.70 11.64
CA LYS A 301 23.42 6.57 13.11
C LYS A 301 22.68 5.31 13.60
N THR A 302 21.45 5.10 13.16
CA THR A 302 20.67 3.93 13.60
C THR A 302 21.28 2.61 13.10
N LEU A 303 21.82 2.57 11.88
CA LEU A 303 22.51 1.38 11.37
C LEU A 303 23.75 1.07 12.21
N ALA A 304 24.57 2.08 12.51
CA ALA A 304 25.77 1.93 13.35
C ALA A 304 25.46 1.46 14.78
N GLU A 305 24.41 2.01 15.41
CA GLU A 305 23.93 1.57 16.72
C GLU A 305 23.47 0.09 16.73
N ASN A 306 23.10 -0.46 15.58
CA ASN A 306 22.70 -1.85 15.40
C ASN A 306 23.81 -2.74 14.78
N GLY A 307 25.05 -2.26 14.69
CA GLY A 307 26.20 -3.00 14.18
C GLY A 307 26.14 -3.26 12.67
N ILE A 308 25.44 -2.43 11.91
CA ILE A 308 25.34 -2.53 10.45
C ILE A 308 26.22 -1.46 9.82
N GLU A 309 27.22 -1.90 9.04
CA GLU A 309 28.16 -1.03 8.36
C GLU A 309 27.48 -0.20 7.27
N SER A 310 27.73 1.11 7.24
CA SER A 310 27.28 2.01 6.19
C SER A 310 28.21 3.22 6.07
N THR A 311 28.22 3.85 4.90
CA THR A 311 28.91 5.12 4.67
C THR A 311 27.92 6.26 4.86
N HIS A 312 28.26 7.23 5.71
CA HIS A 312 27.46 8.44 5.87
C HIS A 312 27.46 9.27 4.60
N VAL A 313 26.29 9.73 4.17
CA VAL A 313 26.11 10.67 3.08
C VAL A 313 25.30 11.88 3.55
N TYR A 314 25.67 13.04 3.02
CA TYR A 314 25.06 14.30 3.39
C TYR A 314 23.80 14.59 2.55
N TRP A 315 22.83 15.24 3.18
CA TRP A 315 21.65 15.74 2.50
C TRP A 315 22.00 16.87 1.50
N PRO A 316 21.16 17.11 0.48
CA PRO A 316 21.41 18.19 -0.50
C PRO A 316 21.54 19.60 0.08
N SER A 317 21.05 19.84 1.31
CA SER A 317 21.15 21.13 2.01
C SER A 317 22.30 21.18 3.03
N GLU A 318 23.00 20.07 3.25
CA GLU A 318 24.09 20.00 4.22
C GLU A 318 25.43 20.22 3.52
N GLU A 319 26.39 20.82 4.23
CA GLU A 319 27.78 20.89 3.80
C GLU A 319 28.50 19.59 4.16
N GLY A 320 29.28 19.05 3.23
CA GLY A 320 30.07 17.82 3.44
C GLY A 320 30.03 16.87 2.25
N HIS A 321 30.92 15.89 2.27
CA HIS A 321 31.06 14.87 1.22
C HIS A 321 31.18 13.47 1.83
N PRO A 322 30.65 12.42 1.12
CA PRO A 322 29.92 12.47 -0.14
C PRO A 322 28.50 12.99 0.03
N GLN A 323 27.97 13.70 -0.95
CA GLN A 323 26.58 14.13 -0.98
C GLN A 323 25.70 13.16 -1.78
N ALA A 324 24.48 12.93 -1.29
CA ALA A 324 23.54 12.00 -1.91
C ALA A 324 23.26 12.34 -3.39
N LEU A 325 23.01 13.62 -3.72
CA LEU A 325 22.74 14.04 -5.10
C LEU A 325 23.95 13.86 -6.04
N GLU A 326 25.17 14.17 -5.56
CA GLU A 326 26.37 13.98 -6.37
C GLU A 326 26.56 12.50 -6.75
N MET A 327 26.38 11.61 -5.79
CA MET A 327 26.51 10.16 -6.02
C MET A 327 25.45 9.64 -7.01
N LEU A 328 24.21 10.16 -6.94
CA LEU A 328 23.17 9.83 -7.91
C LEU A 328 23.53 10.31 -9.32
N HIS A 329 23.96 11.57 -9.47
CA HIS A 329 24.37 12.12 -10.77
C HIS A 329 25.58 11.41 -11.38
N ARG A 330 26.52 10.95 -10.55
CA ARG A 330 27.67 10.14 -10.98
C ARG A 330 27.30 8.67 -11.24
N LYS A 331 26.02 8.28 -11.00
CA LYS A 331 25.53 6.91 -11.14
C LYS A 331 26.30 5.90 -10.27
N GLU A 332 26.74 6.34 -9.10
CA GLU A 332 27.43 5.51 -8.11
C GLU A 332 26.46 4.72 -7.26
N ILE A 333 25.16 5.03 -7.30
CA ILE A 333 24.06 4.35 -6.56
C ILE A 333 23.22 3.53 -7.53
N ASP A 334 22.99 2.27 -7.20
CA ASP A 334 22.21 1.34 -8.01
C ASP A 334 20.73 1.28 -7.61
N MET A 335 20.41 1.58 -6.35
CA MET A 335 19.05 1.60 -5.82
C MET A 335 18.94 2.61 -4.68
N VAL A 336 17.79 3.26 -4.60
CA VAL A 336 17.44 4.22 -3.53
C VAL A 336 16.24 3.72 -2.75
N VAL A 337 16.36 3.69 -1.43
CA VAL A 337 15.24 3.62 -0.50
C VAL A 337 15.16 4.96 0.22
N ASN A 338 14.15 5.76 -0.12
CA ASN A 338 13.94 7.07 0.49
C ASN A 338 12.52 7.18 1.04
N ILE A 339 12.39 7.14 2.36
CA ILE A 339 11.11 7.13 3.06
C ILE A 339 11.00 8.41 3.88
N PRO A 340 10.04 9.30 3.59
CA PRO A 340 9.85 10.55 4.34
C PRO A 340 9.57 10.29 5.82
N LYS A 341 10.16 11.11 6.70
CA LYS A 341 9.89 11.07 8.13
C LYS A 341 8.55 11.72 8.48
N ASN A 342 8.27 12.82 7.82
CA ASN A 342 7.05 13.61 7.96
C ASN A 342 6.85 14.47 6.69
N LEU A 343 5.82 15.28 6.67
CA LEU A 343 5.50 16.16 5.54
C LEU A 343 5.99 17.61 5.76
N THR A 344 6.99 17.84 6.63
CA THR A 344 7.57 19.18 6.81
C THR A 344 8.28 19.65 5.56
N ALA A 345 8.29 20.97 5.31
CA ALA A 345 8.89 21.57 4.11
C ALA A 345 10.39 21.21 3.93
N GLY A 346 11.15 21.11 5.03
CA GLY A 346 12.57 20.74 4.97
C GLY A 346 12.79 19.28 4.58
N GLU A 347 12.04 18.36 5.18
CA GLU A 347 12.10 16.93 4.87
C GLU A 347 11.64 16.65 3.43
N LEU A 348 10.54 17.26 3.01
CA LEU A 348 10.04 17.15 1.66
C LEU A 348 11.03 17.72 0.64
N SER A 349 11.66 18.88 0.92
CA SER A 349 12.60 19.51 0.00
C SER A 349 13.85 18.66 -0.25
N ASN A 350 14.51 18.17 0.79
CA ASN A 350 15.71 17.34 0.66
C ASN A 350 15.40 15.93 0.13
N GLY A 351 14.41 15.27 0.73
CA GLY A 351 13.95 13.95 0.29
C GLY A 351 13.43 14.00 -1.14
N TYR A 352 12.65 15.03 -1.50
CA TYR A 352 12.16 15.23 -2.85
C TYR A 352 13.28 15.33 -3.88
N LYS A 353 14.36 16.09 -3.61
CA LYS A 353 15.50 16.20 -4.53
C LYS A 353 16.14 14.83 -4.80
N ILE A 354 16.32 14.02 -3.76
CA ILE A 354 16.86 12.66 -3.88
C ILE A 354 15.91 11.77 -4.68
N ARG A 355 14.62 11.76 -4.34
CA ARG A 355 13.61 10.95 -5.03
C ARG A 355 13.47 11.34 -6.50
N ARG A 356 13.41 12.66 -6.76
CA ARG A 356 13.31 13.15 -8.14
C ARG A 356 14.54 12.82 -8.96
N ALA A 357 15.75 13.01 -8.42
CA ALA A 357 16.98 12.61 -9.09
C ALA A 357 17.01 11.11 -9.41
N ALA A 358 16.58 10.26 -8.49
CA ALA A 358 16.50 8.82 -8.73
C ALA A 358 15.59 8.50 -9.92
N ILE A 359 14.38 9.09 -9.97
CA ILE A 359 13.44 8.91 -11.10
C ILE A 359 14.03 9.44 -12.42
N ASP A 360 14.56 10.66 -12.42
CA ASP A 360 15.10 11.30 -13.63
C ASP A 360 16.31 10.56 -14.19
N LEU A 361 17.12 9.95 -13.33
CA LEU A 361 18.29 9.15 -13.71
C LEU A 361 17.96 7.67 -13.94
N ASN A 362 16.67 7.29 -13.83
CA ASN A 362 16.18 5.92 -13.97
C ASN A 362 16.90 4.94 -13.00
N ILE A 363 17.09 5.38 -11.75
CA ILE A 363 17.58 4.55 -10.65
C ILE A 363 16.37 4.01 -9.89
N PRO A 364 16.27 2.69 -9.62
CA PRO A 364 15.20 2.11 -8.83
C PRO A 364 14.99 2.85 -7.50
N LEU A 365 13.77 3.30 -7.25
CA LEU A 365 13.38 4.03 -6.05
C LEU A 365 12.24 3.33 -5.34
N ILE A 366 12.38 3.11 -4.03
CA ILE A 366 11.30 2.63 -3.18
C ILE A 366 11.10 3.64 -2.04
N THR A 367 9.84 4.04 -1.84
CA THR A 367 9.44 5.05 -0.83
C THR A 367 8.69 4.47 0.35
N ASN A 368 8.61 3.13 0.44
CA ASN A 368 7.94 2.40 1.53
C ASN A 368 8.87 1.35 2.14
N ALA A 369 8.98 1.32 3.48
CA ALA A 369 9.89 0.43 4.21
C ALA A 369 9.55 -1.05 4.05
N ARG A 370 8.26 -1.38 4.08
CA ARG A 370 7.81 -2.78 3.99
C ARG A 370 8.00 -3.35 2.59
N LEU A 371 7.67 -2.56 1.56
CA LEU A 371 7.94 -2.97 0.18
C LEU A 371 9.45 -3.09 -0.07
N ALA A 372 10.26 -2.16 0.44
CA ALA A 372 11.71 -2.24 0.35
C ALA A 372 12.24 -3.51 1.02
N SER A 373 11.80 -3.81 2.24
CA SER A 373 12.17 -5.04 2.95
C SER A 373 11.75 -6.30 2.20
N ALA A 374 10.54 -6.34 1.62
CA ALA A 374 10.07 -7.49 0.85
C ALA A 374 10.90 -7.71 -0.43
N PHE A 375 11.20 -6.64 -1.17
CA PHE A 375 12.01 -6.73 -2.38
C PHE A 375 13.46 -7.09 -2.08
N ILE A 376 14.07 -6.48 -1.04
CA ILE A 376 15.43 -6.82 -0.59
C ILE A 376 15.50 -8.29 -0.16
N ASN A 377 14.53 -8.74 0.63
CA ASN A 377 14.45 -10.16 1.02
C ASN A 377 14.41 -11.06 -0.22
N ALA A 378 13.57 -10.73 -1.20
CA ALA A 378 13.42 -11.51 -2.41
C ALA A 378 14.73 -11.66 -3.19
N PHE A 379 15.43 -10.57 -3.53
CA PHE A 379 16.68 -10.67 -4.30
C PHE A 379 17.90 -11.08 -3.47
N CYS A 380 17.84 -11.03 -2.14
CA CYS A 380 18.88 -11.58 -1.28
C CYS A 380 18.73 -13.09 -1.05
N THR A 381 17.53 -13.66 -1.17
CA THR A 381 17.28 -15.09 -0.94
C THR A 381 17.34 -15.93 -2.21
N MET A 382 17.06 -15.34 -3.38
CA MET A 382 17.11 -16.03 -4.66
C MET A 382 17.77 -15.18 -5.76
N SER A 383 18.30 -15.81 -6.76
CA SER A 383 18.83 -15.16 -7.97
C SER A 383 17.78 -15.11 -9.08
N VAL A 384 18.05 -14.31 -10.12
CA VAL A 384 17.18 -14.31 -11.32
C VAL A 384 17.20 -15.67 -12.02
N ASP A 385 18.33 -16.36 -11.97
CA ASP A 385 18.49 -17.68 -12.60
C ASP A 385 17.68 -18.79 -11.89
N ASP A 386 17.32 -18.57 -10.61
CA ASP A 386 16.47 -19.50 -9.84
C ASP A 386 14.98 -19.33 -10.18
N ILE A 387 14.61 -18.30 -10.93
CA ILE A 387 13.22 -18.02 -11.29
C ILE A 387 12.72 -19.03 -12.31
N ALA A 388 11.91 -19.98 -11.85
CA ALA A 388 11.19 -20.87 -12.76
C ALA A 388 10.13 -20.10 -13.55
N ILE A 389 10.24 -20.10 -14.88
CA ILE A 389 9.21 -19.55 -15.77
C ILE A 389 8.20 -20.65 -16.06
N LYS A 390 6.96 -20.41 -15.63
CA LYS A 390 5.82 -21.32 -15.84
C LYS A 390 4.68 -20.55 -16.48
N SER A 391 3.94 -21.22 -17.35
CA SER A 391 2.67 -20.70 -17.81
C SER A 391 1.63 -20.70 -16.70
N TRP A 392 0.59 -19.87 -16.82
CA TRP A 392 -0.50 -19.82 -15.85
C TRP A 392 -1.18 -21.18 -15.63
N ALA A 393 -1.26 -22.03 -16.66
CA ALA A 393 -1.88 -23.34 -16.60
C ALA A 393 -1.08 -24.37 -15.77
N GLU A 394 0.23 -24.17 -15.62
CA GLU A 394 1.12 -25.07 -14.87
C GLU A 394 1.06 -24.89 -13.34
N TYR A 395 0.53 -23.77 -12.86
CA TYR A 395 0.20 -23.60 -11.44
C TYR A 395 -1.11 -24.35 -11.17
N LYS A 396 -1.13 -25.28 -10.24
CA LYS A 396 -2.28 -26.14 -9.92
C LYS A 396 -3.03 -25.68 -8.68
#